data_ae691a1ca250fce8c6c86dcd673706f8
#
_entry.id   ae691a1ca250fce8c6c86dcd673706f8
#
_cell.length_a   1.000
_cell.length_b   1.000
_cell.length_c   1.000
_cell.angle_alpha   90.00
_cell.angle_beta   90.00
_cell.angle_gamma   90.00
#
_symmetry.space_group_name_H-M   'P 1'
#
loop_
_entity.id
_entity.type
_entity.pdbx_description
1 polymer ?
#
loop_
_entity_poly.entity_id
_entity_poly.type
_entity_poly.pdbx_seq_one_letter_code
_entity_poly.pdbx_strand_id
1 'polypeptide(L)' 'EQESLEYEFRLVTAAKEAEKQRIEAQGKADANRILSASLTDKILQDKGIEATLQLSNST' A
#
# COMPACT_ATOMS: atom_id res chain seq x y z
N GLU A 1 38.26 18.41 -8.97
CA GLU A 1 37.95 18.90 -10.30
C GLU A 1 36.44 18.90 -10.54
N GLN A 2 35.97 19.74 -11.45
CA GLN A 2 34.54 19.92 -11.72
C GLN A 2 33.86 18.62 -12.21
N GLU A 3 34.55 17.85 -13.03
CA GLU A 3 34.02 16.60 -13.55
C GLU A 3 33.74 15.58 -12.45
N SER A 4 34.65 15.46 -11.49
CA SER A 4 34.47 14.58 -10.35
C SER A 4 33.33 15.03 -9.45
N LEU A 5 33.21 16.35 -9.22
CA LEU A 5 32.13 16.90 -8.42
C LEU A 5 30.77 16.71 -9.10
N GLU A 6 30.71 16.88 -10.42
CA GLU A 6 29.48 16.64 -11.17
C GLU A 6 29.06 15.17 -11.10
N TYR A 7 30.04 14.27 -11.24
CA TYR A 7 29.78 12.84 -11.14
C TYR A 7 29.24 12.46 -9.76
N GLU A 8 29.91 12.97 -8.72
CA GLU A 8 29.47 12.73 -7.34
C GLU A 8 28.06 13.28 -7.10
N PHE A 9 27.79 14.48 -7.62
CA PHE A 9 26.47 15.08 -7.50
C PHE A 9 25.41 14.22 -8.18
N ARG A 10 25.71 13.70 -9.37
CA ARG A 10 24.79 12.82 -10.09
C ARG A 10 24.53 11.54 -9.32
N LEU A 11 25.55 10.96 -8.71
CA LEU A 11 25.38 9.75 -7.89
C LEU A 11 24.49 10.01 -6.69
N VAL A 12 24.72 11.12 -5.99
CA VAL A 12 23.91 11.49 -4.82
C VAL A 12 22.47 11.75 -5.24
N THR A 13 22.28 12.48 -6.35
CA THR A 13 20.93 12.79 -6.87
C THR A 13 20.21 11.50 -7.26
N ALA A 14 20.91 10.60 -7.95
CA ALA A 14 20.31 9.31 -8.35
C ALA A 14 19.93 8.47 -7.13
N ALA A 15 20.79 8.46 -6.11
CA ALA A 15 20.50 7.73 -4.87
C ALA A 15 19.28 8.31 -4.15
N LYS A 16 19.18 9.63 -4.08
CA LYS A 16 18.04 10.31 -3.46
C LYS A 16 16.76 10.05 -4.22
N GLU A 17 16.80 10.07 -5.55
CA GLU A 17 15.63 9.80 -6.37
C GLU A 17 15.18 8.35 -6.21
N ALA A 18 16.12 7.40 -6.18
CA ALA A 18 15.80 5.99 -5.96
C ALA A 18 15.16 5.79 -4.59
N GLU A 19 15.68 6.44 -3.56
CA GLU A 19 15.12 6.36 -2.20
C GLU A 19 13.72 6.96 -2.15
N LYS A 20 13.51 8.09 -2.82
CA LYS A 20 12.19 8.71 -2.93
C LYS A 20 11.19 7.75 -3.57
N GLN A 21 11.58 7.14 -4.69
CA GLN A 21 10.71 6.18 -5.38
C GLN A 21 10.40 4.96 -4.51
N ARG A 22 11.39 4.49 -3.76
CA ARG A 22 11.21 3.37 -2.83
C ARG A 22 10.19 3.73 -1.76
N ILE A 23 10.31 4.90 -1.17
CA ILE A 23 9.39 5.38 -0.14
C ILE A 23 7.98 5.54 -0.70
N GLU A 24 7.86 6.12 -1.89
CA GLU A 24 6.56 6.29 -2.53
C GLU A 24 5.91 4.95 -2.84
N ALA A 25 6.69 3.99 -3.37
CA ALA A 25 6.19 2.66 -3.65
C ALA A 25 5.76 1.93 -2.37
N GLN A 26 6.53 2.06 -1.31
CA GLN A 26 6.19 1.48 -0.01
C GLN A 26 4.90 2.08 0.53
N GLY A 27 4.76 3.40 0.41
CA GLY A 27 3.53 4.08 0.84
C GLY A 27 2.30 3.60 0.08
N LYS A 28 2.42 3.43 -1.23
CA LYS A 28 1.32 2.91 -2.06
C LYS A 28 0.98 1.47 -1.67
N ALA A 29 1.98 0.63 -1.45
CA ALA A 29 1.77 -0.76 -1.04
C ALA A 29 1.08 -0.82 0.32
N ASP A 30 1.51 0.01 1.27
CA ASP A 30 0.91 0.08 2.59
C ASP A 30 -0.55 0.55 2.51
N ALA A 31 -0.82 1.58 1.71
CA ALA A 31 -2.17 2.09 1.51
C ALA A 31 -3.08 1.02 0.89
N ASN A 32 -2.58 0.31 -0.13
CA ASN A 32 -3.33 -0.76 -0.78
C ASN A 32 -3.62 -1.91 0.17
N ARG A 33 -2.67 -2.24 1.04
CA ARG A 33 -2.86 -3.29 2.05
C ARG A 33 -3.95 -2.90 3.04
N ILE A 34 -3.95 -1.65 3.48
CA ILE A 34 -4.97 -1.14 4.42
C ILE A 34 -6.34 -1.16 3.76
N LEU A 35 -6.43 -0.70 2.51
CA LEU A 35 -7.69 -0.71 1.77
C LEU A 35 -8.21 -2.14 1.57
N SER A 36 -7.33 -3.07 1.20
CA SER A 36 -7.71 -4.48 1.01
C SER A 36 -8.20 -5.10 2.30
N ALA A 37 -7.53 -4.81 3.42
CA ALA A 37 -7.96 -5.31 4.72
C ALA A 37 -9.34 -4.76 5.09
N SER A 38 -9.57 -3.46 4.85
CA SER A 38 -10.87 -2.82 5.11
C SER A 38 -11.98 -3.43 4.27
N LEU A 39 -11.71 -3.69 2.98
CA LEU A 39 -12.68 -4.33 2.10
C LEU A 39 -12.98 -5.76 2.54
N THR A 40 -11.97 -6.50 2.94
CA THR A 40 -12.14 -7.87 3.44
C THR A 40 -13.00 -7.88 4.69
N ASP A 41 -12.74 -7.00 5.63
CA ASP A 41 -13.54 -6.87 6.85
C ASP A 41 -14.99 -6.55 6.53
N LYS A 42 -15.23 -5.63 5.61
CA LYS A 42 -16.57 -5.26 5.21
C LYS A 42 -17.31 -6.44 4.55
N ILE A 43 -16.63 -7.18 3.68
CA ILE A 43 -17.21 -8.36 3.04
C ILE A 43 -17.55 -9.42 4.07
N LEU A 44 -16.67 -9.66 5.04
CA LEU A 44 -16.93 -10.62 6.11
C LEU A 44 -18.12 -10.20 6.96
N GLN A 45 -18.25 -8.91 7.28
CA GLN A 45 -19.39 -8.38 8.01
C GLN A 45 -20.69 -8.57 7.23
N ASP A 46 -20.69 -8.26 5.95
CA ASP A 46 -21.87 -8.41 5.09
C ASP A 46 -22.28 -9.88 4.98
N LYS A 47 -21.32 -10.78 4.82
CA LYS A 47 -21.61 -12.23 4.78
C LYS A 47 -22.08 -12.76 6.13
N GLY A 48 -21.54 -12.23 7.22
CA GLY A 48 -21.97 -12.58 8.57
C GLY A 48 -23.45 -12.21 8.78
N ILE A 49 -23.86 -11.03 8.32
CA ILE A 49 -25.24 -10.57 8.41
C ILE A 49 -26.14 -11.47 7.55
N GLU A 50 -25.74 -11.80 6.33
CA GLU A 50 -26.49 -12.71 5.47
C GLU A 50 -26.71 -14.08 6.12
N ALA A 51 -25.64 -14.63 6.69
CA ALA A 51 -25.73 -15.93 7.36
C ALA A 51 -26.69 -15.88 8.54
N THR A 52 -26.64 -14.80 9.31
CA THR A 52 -27.55 -14.61 10.44
C THR A 52 -28.99 -14.50 9.98
N LEU A 53 -29.26 -13.76 8.92
CA LEU A 53 -30.60 -13.62 8.35
C LEU A 53 -31.11 -14.94 7.81
N GLN A 54 -30.29 -15.73 7.15
CA GLN A 54 -30.67 -17.05 6.65
C GLN A 54 -31.03 -18.00 7.79
N LEU A 55 -30.27 -17.99 8.86
CA LEU A 55 -30.54 -18.79 10.04
C LEU A 55 -31.88 -18.37 10.68
N SER A 56 -32.13 -17.07 10.76
CA SER A 56 -33.39 -16.55 11.29
C SER A 56 -34.58 -16.97 10.43
N ASN A 57 -34.38 -17.00 9.11
CA ASN A 57 -35.46 -17.35 8.18
C ASN A 57 -35.76 -18.87 8.14
N SER A 58 -34.75 -19.67 8.51
CA SER A 58 -34.91 -21.13 8.47
C SER A 58 -35.64 -21.72 9.70
N THR A 59 -35.86 -20.89 10.70
CA THR A 59 -36.65 -21.29 11.86
C THR A 59 -38.09 -20.85 11.73
#